data_a2adcbc1ec28d9276de170d01801285f
#
_entry.id   a2adcbc1ec28d9276de170d01801285f
#
_cell.length_a   1.000
_cell.length_b   1.000
_cell.length_c   1.000
_cell.angle_alpha   90.00
_cell.angle_beta   90.00
_cell.angle_gamma   90.00
#
_symmetry.space_group_name_H-M   'P 1'
#
loop_
_entity.id
_entity.type
_entity.pdbx_description
1 polymer ?
#
loop_
_entity_poly.entity_id
_entity_poly.type
_entity_poly.pdbx_seq_one_letter_code
_entity_poly.pdbx_strand_id
1 'polypeptide(L)'
;MILSDGDHVISLRRQVNCCLELLRQYNWLINSFVLDFFNENHWQTLPRSWQEFLRDLSSEELAAWLDNEDSGIKPSSKPWPLSLMALKQSIRNLSLNRSPVSDLSHVGSYMKDILGDKLDNDQDTNDIVASQWQFDPELMSGGSKHHQSLRHVFRKHVKPKKQYELCRLGKLASSVADNLGLDNVLDIGSGVGHLSRYLCYNYKLSVACVDGDNSLTVSARKLDEELEKTVEKMSRWTVNRTEMELPPSPVHVTAHVSPDMNLNTFYALLRDSLNLRGDSLHYGLVGLHTCGDLASVLLRMFSRDPASVMINSLGCCYMKIIQHWPMSRHVKETPWHALNYTSTELACHAIEVYVERLRLREEGEKLKVHCYRAVLEKILIQRDVKFRHTILKTVPKSHLLTFPDYVRRATVNLVKDAGLNPFSEDDLNNSEVNEELGQWWKVVIFYSLRLAFAPVIGK
;
A
#
# COMPACT_ATOMS: atom_id res chain seq x y z
N MET A 1 9.41 -8.33 30.66
CA MET A 1 8.13 -8.33 31.40
C MET A 1 7.06 -8.75 30.38
N ILE A 2 6.70 -10.02 30.36
CA ILE A 2 5.65 -10.55 29.47
C ILE A 2 4.35 -10.01 30.03
N LEU A 3 3.69 -9.13 29.28
CA LEU A 3 2.37 -8.63 29.64
C LEU A 3 1.37 -9.81 29.52
N SER A 4 0.44 -9.93 30.44
CA SER A 4 -0.67 -10.88 30.28
C SER A 4 -1.49 -10.52 29.03
N ASP A 5 -2.17 -11.47 28.40
CA ASP A 5 -3.03 -11.21 27.23
C ASP A 5 -4.02 -10.06 27.49
N GLY A 6 -4.52 -9.93 28.71
CA GLY A 6 -5.38 -8.82 29.11
C GLY A 6 -4.71 -7.47 29.09
N ASP A 7 -3.47 -7.37 29.54
CA ASP A 7 -2.70 -6.12 29.58
C ASP A 7 -2.33 -5.63 28.18
N HIS A 8 -2.05 -6.59 27.27
CA HIS A 8 -1.77 -6.27 25.87
C HIS A 8 -2.99 -5.67 25.16
N VAL A 9 -4.17 -6.27 25.33
CA VAL A 9 -5.43 -5.76 24.77
C VAL A 9 -5.77 -4.38 25.32
N ILE A 10 -5.56 -4.13 26.62
CA ILE A 10 -5.78 -2.82 27.25
C ILE A 10 -4.82 -1.77 26.65
N SER A 11 -3.55 -2.12 26.46
CA SER A 11 -2.56 -1.25 25.85
C SER A 11 -2.95 -0.88 24.40
N LEU A 12 -3.34 -1.86 23.57
CA LEU A 12 -3.81 -1.63 22.22
C LEU A 12 -5.04 -0.71 22.16
N ARG A 13 -6.03 -0.94 23.02
CA ARG A 13 -7.23 -0.08 23.10
C ARG A 13 -6.86 1.36 23.44
N ARG A 14 -5.93 1.56 24.39
CA ARG A 14 -5.43 2.91 24.74
C ARG A 14 -4.76 3.57 23.55
N GLN A 15 -3.89 2.86 22.82
CA GLN A 15 -3.24 3.39 21.64
C GLN A 15 -4.25 3.79 20.56
N VAL A 16 -5.22 2.94 20.26
CA VAL A 16 -6.29 3.23 19.30
C VAL A 16 -7.07 4.49 19.71
N ASN A 17 -7.45 4.61 20.97
CA ASN A 17 -8.16 5.80 21.46
C ASN A 17 -7.32 7.07 21.29
N CYS A 18 -6.01 7.01 21.58
CA CYS A 18 -5.12 8.15 21.35
C CYS A 18 -4.99 8.50 19.86
N CYS A 19 -4.93 7.50 18.96
CA CYS A 19 -4.93 7.74 17.53
C CYS A 19 -6.23 8.43 17.08
N LEU A 20 -7.38 7.90 17.48
CA LEU A 20 -8.69 8.48 17.12
C LEU A 20 -8.85 9.91 17.66
N GLU A 21 -8.38 10.18 18.87
CA GLU A 21 -8.43 11.54 19.44
C GLU A 21 -7.51 12.51 18.68
N LEU A 22 -6.31 12.09 18.30
CA LEU A 22 -5.44 12.91 17.44
C LEU A 22 -6.09 13.20 16.08
N LEU A 23 -6.65 12.16 15.43
CA LEU A 23 -7.34 12.31 14.14
C LEU A 23 -8.57 13.22 14.26
N ARG A 24 -9.33 13.12 15.36
CA ARG A 24 -10.45 14.02 15.65
C ARG A 24 -10.01 15.48 15.78
N GLN A 25 -8.94 15.73 16.54
CA GLN A 25 -8.42 17.08 16.77
C GLN A 25 -7.97 17.74 15.47
N TYR A 26 -7.38 16.97 14.56
CA TYR A 26 -6.88 17.47 13.27
C TYR A 26 -7.76 17.09 12.07
N ASN A 27 -9.03 16.73 12.33
CA ASN A 27 -9.98 16.34 11.29
C ASN A 27 -10.12 17.40 10.18
N TRP A 28 -10.06 18.68 10.54
CA TRP A 28 -10.08 19.80 9.60
C TRP A 28 -8.91 19.79 8.61
N LEU A 29 -7.73 19.29 9.03
CA LEU A 29 -6.51 19.22 8.21
C LEU A 29 -6.50 17.93 7.37
N ILE A 30 -6.76 16.77 7.95
CA ILE A 30 -6.68 15.48 7.26
C ILE A 30 -7.77 15.32 6.19
N ASN A 31 -8.93 15.94 6.39
CA ASN A 31 -10.05 15.89 5.44
C ASN A 31 -10.03 17.03 4.40
N SER A 32 -9.12 17.97 4.51
CA SER A 32 -8.94 19.02 3.51
C SER A 32 -8.30 18.42 2.25
N PHE A 33 -9.02 18.43 1.14
CA PHE A 33 -8.49 17.86 -0.10
C PHE A 33 -7.54 18.86 -0.79
N VAL A 34 -6.32 18.45 -1.10
CA VAL A 34 -5.29 19.37 -1.62
C VAL A 34 -5.66 20.01 -2.97
N LEU A 35 -6.54 19.38 -3.75
CA LEU A 35 -7.04 19.98 -4.99
C LEU A 35 -7.86 21.23 -4.72
N ASP A 36 -8.54 21.30 -3.57
CA ASP A 36 -9.34 22.47 -3.17
C ASP A 36 -8.52 23.58 -2.50
N PHE A 37 -7.17 23.49 -2.51
CA PHE A 37 -6.29 24.41 -1.78
C PHE A 37 -6.62 25.89 -2.02
N PHE A 38 -6.83 26.28 -3.26
CA PHE A 38 -7.19 27.64 -3.63
C PHE A 38 -8.69 27.93 -3.47
N ASN A 39 -9.57 26.98 -3.79
CA ASN A 39 -11.01 27.15 -3.65
C ASN A 39 -11.48 27.32 -2.21
N GLU A 40 -10.90 26.55 -1.29
CA GLU A 40 -11.25 26.53 0.13
C GLU A 40 -10.26 27.35 1.00
N ASN A 41 -9.30 28.01 0.37
CA ASN A 41 -8.33 28.87 1.06
C ASN A 41 -7.55 28.15 2.19
N HIS A 42 -7.14 26.92 1.94
CA HIS A 42 -6.59 26.02 2.97
C HIS A 42 -5.37 26.60 3.72
N TRP A 43 -4.56 27.47 3.09
CA TRP A 43 -3.45 28.11 3.81
C TRP A 43 -3.94 28.94 5.00
N GLN A 44 -5.08 29.61 4.87
CA GLN A 44 -5.64 30.45 5.92
C GLN A 44 -6.30 29.65 7.05
N THR A 45 -6.58 28.35 6.84
CA THR A 45 -7.09 27.47 7.91
C THR A 45 -6.01 27.06 8.90
N LEU A 46 -4.73 27.18 8.52
CA LEU A 46 -3.61 26.90 9.42
C LEU A 46 -3.54 27.94 10.55
N PRO A 47 -3.14 27.56 11.77
CA PRO A 47 -2.86 28.52 12.83
C PRO A 47 -1.87 29.60 12.37
N ARG A 48 -2.10 30.85 12.73
CA ARG A 48 -1.27 31.99 12.28
C ARG A 48 0.22 31.78 12.55
N SER A 49 0.56 31.26 13.73
CA SER A 49 1.95 30.94 14.10
C SER A 49 2.58 29.87 13.18
N TRP A 50 1.77 28.94 12.64
CA TRP A 50 2.24 27.98 11.66
C TRP A 50 2.47 28.64 10.31
N GLN A 51 1.53 29.47 9.84
CA GLN A 51 1.66 30.17 8.56
C GLN A 51 2.93 31.05 8.52
N GLU A 52 3.20 31.79 9.61
CA GLU A 52 4.37 32.66 9.74
C GLU A 52 5.68 31.88 9.77
N PHE A 53 5.70 30.72 10.42
CA PHE A 53 6.88 29.86 10.48
C PHE A 53 7.11 29.07 9.19
N LEU A 54 6.07 28.39 8.68
CA LEU A 54 6.16 27.46 7.57
C LEU A 54 6.42 28.16 6.21
N ARG A 55 6.07 29.44 6.08
CA ARG A 55 6.29 30.21 4.85
C ARG A 55 7.75 30.22 4.41
N ASP A 56 8.67 30.29 5.37
CA ASP A 56 10.11 30.42 5.14
C ASP A 56 10.86 29.09 5.30
N LEU A 57 10.15 27.98 5.50
CA LEU A 57 10.74 26.66 5.73
C LEU A 57 11.41 26.15 4.45
N SER A 58 12.63 25.64 4.56
CA SER A 58 13.31 24.98 3.44
C SER A 58 12.77 23.58 3.17
N SER A 59 13.10 23.00 2.03
CA SER A 59 12.67 21.65 1.70
C SER A 59 13.31 20.59 2.58
N GLU A 60 14.57 20.81 2.97
CA GLU A 60 15.32 19.97 3.90
C GLU A 60 14.75 20.02 5.33
N GLU A 61 14.35 21.22 5.80
CA GLU A 61 13.70 21.37 7.10
C GLU A 61 12.32 20.69 7.12
N LEU A 62 11.55 20.82 6.03
CA LEU A 62 10.26 20.13 5.89
C LEU A 62 10.44 18.61 5.84
N ALA A 63 11.45 18.11 5.13
CA ALA A 63 11.81 16.69 5.12
C ALA A 63 12.16 16.20 6.54
N ALA A 64 12.97 16.95 7.27
CA ALA A 64 13.37 16.61 8.64
C ALA A 64 12.18 16.67 9.62
N TRP A 65 11.19 17.52 9.35
CA TRP A 65 9.98 17.53 10.16
C TRP A 65 9.10 16.30 9.90
N LEU A 66 9.01 15.86 8.65
CA LEU A 66 8.23 14.67 8.26
C LEU A 66 8.90 13.37 8.68
N ASP A 67 10.24 13.37 8.76
CA ASP A 67 11.00 12.17 9.11
C ASP A 67 10.80 11.84 10.59
N ASN A 68 10.39 10.62 10.85
CA ASN A 68 10.21 10.10 12.20
C ASN A 68 11.54 9.62 12.83
N GLU A 69 12.59 9.43 12.01
CA GLU A 69 13.93 9.10 12.51
C GLU A 69 14.63 10.36 13.03
N ASP A 70 15.46 10.21 14.06
CA ASP A 70 16.24 11.31 14.66
C ASP A 70 17.42 11.71 13.75
N SER A 71 17.15 12.07 12.53
CA SER A 71 18.16 12.62 11.60
C SER A 71 18.44 14.09 11.90
N GLY A 72 18.80 14.40 13.16
CA GLY A 72 19.30 15.69 13.63
C GLY A 72 18.74 16.90 12.86
N ILE A 73 17.52 17.34 13.19
CA ILE A 73 16.99 18.60 12.65
C ILE A 73 18.02 19.68 12.99
N LYS A 74 18.69 20.23 11.97
CA LYS A 74 19.50 21.44 12.19
C LYS A 74 18.58 22.48 12.83
N PRO A 75 19.00 23.12 13.94
CA PRO A 75 18.16 24.12 14.57
C PRO A 75 17.81 25.17 13.51
N SER A 76 16.50 25.35 13.27
CA SER A 76 16.01 26.46 12.46
C SER A 76 16.42 27.77 13.14
N SER A 77 16.71 28.80 12.34
CA SER A 77 16.99 30.15 12.86
C SER A 77 15.83 30.76 13.65
N LYS A 78 14.63 30.20 13.48
CA LYS A 78 13.41 30.62 14.19
C LYS A 78 12.91 29.51 15.12
N PRO A 79 12.37 29.83 16.32
CA PRO A 79 11.79 28.83 17.19
C PRO A 79 10.54 28.21 16.54
N TRP A 80 10.46 26.89 16.63
CA TRP A 80 9.29 26.15 16.15
C TRP A 80 8.06 26.45 17.00
N PRO A 81 6.87 26.63 16.39
CA PRO A 81 5.62 26.75 17.15
C PRO A 81 5.40 25.51 18.02
N LEU A 82 5.14 25.70 19.32
CA LEU A 82 4.97 24.60 20.27
C LEU A 82 3.89 23.61 19.85
N SER A 83 2.78 24.11 19.30
CA SER A 83 1.69 23.25 18.81
C SER A 83 2.11 22.38 17.62
N LEU A 84 2.99 22.88 16.74
CA LEU A 84 3.53 22.12 15.61
C LEU A 84 4.52 21.05 16.08
N MET A 85 5.31 21.36 17.10
CA MET A 85 6.22 20.39 17.75
C MET A 85 5.43 19.31 18.50
N ALA A 86 4.38 19.70 19.23
CA ALA A 86 3.48 18.76 19.90
C ALA A 86 2.81 17.83 18.90
N LEU A 87 2.36 18.35 17.75
CA LEU A 87 1.81 17.54 16.67
C LEU A 87 2.83 16.52 16.16
N LYS A 88 4.06 16.96 15.83
CA LYS A 88 5.14 16.06 15.39
C LYS A 88 5.35 14.92 16.39
N GLN A 89 5.49 15.25 17.66
CA GLN A 89 5.73 14.24 18.70
C GLN A 89 4.54 13.29 18.89
N SER A 90 3.30 13.80 18.79
CA SER A 90 2.10 12.96 18.84
C SER A 90 2.03 11.99 17.66
N ILE A 91 2.28 12.48 16.45
CA ILE A 91 2.36 11.63 15.24
C ILE A 91 3.42 10.56 15.41
N ARG A 92 4.64 10.93 15.82
CA ARG A 92 5.76 9.99 16.04
C ARG A 92 5.38 8.87 17.02
N ASN A 93 4.78 9.21 18.15
CA ASN A 93 4.43 8.24 19.20
C ASN A 93 3.28 7.33 18.81
N LEU A 94 2.37 7.82 17.95
CA LEU A 94 1.16 7.10 17.55
C LEU A 94 1.28 6.41 16.19
N SER A 95 2.33 6.71 15.42
CA SER A 95 2.59 6.09 14.13
C SER A 95 2.81 4.58 14.25
N LEU A 96 2.39 3.86 13.21
CA LEU A 96 2.82 2.48 13.01
C LEU A 96 4.33 2.46 12.79
N ASN A 97 5.03 1.54 13.47
CA ASN A 97 6.44 1.30 13.18
C ASN A 97 6.58 0.74 11.77
N ARG A 98 7.30 1.46 10.92
CA ARG A 98 7.51 1.12 9.50
C ARG A 98 8.96 0.77 9.20
N SER A 99 9.81 0.63 10.23
CA SER A 99 11.19 0.20 10.05
C SER A 99 11.21 -1.20 9.41
N PRO A 100 12.02 -1.41 8.35
CA PRO A 100 12.11 -2.70 7.71
C PRO A 100 12.61 -3.77 8.70
N VAL A 101 11.93 -4.89 8.76
CA VAL A 101 12.42 -6.08 9.46
C VAL A 101 13.36 -6.81 8.51
N SER A 102 14.64 -6.86 8.86
CA SER A 102 15.69 -7.49 8.02
C SER A 102 15.77 -9.00 8.21
N ASP A 103 15.39 -9.49 9.39
CA ASP A 103 15.54 -10.88 9.79
C ASP A 103 14.17 -11.55 10.02
N LEU A 104 13.90 -12.60 9.24
CA LEU A 104 12.69 -13.42 9.39
C LEU A 104 12.86 -14.53 10.44
N SER A 105 14.07 -14.78 10.99
CA SER A 105 14.28 -15.75 12.06
C SER A 105 13.47 -15.42 13.31
N HIS A 106 13.27 -14.12 13.57
CA HIS A 106 12.37 -13.67 14.65
C HIS A 106 10.90 -14.02 14.41
N VAL A 107 10.47 -14.23 13.16
CA VAL A 107 9.09 -14.67 12.89
C VAL A 107 8.89 -16.08 13.42
N GLY A 108 9.85 -16.97 13.23
CA GLY A 108 9.81 -18.33 13.77
C GLY A 108 9.80 -18.36 15.31
N SER A 109 10.66 -17.59 15.98
CA SER A 109 10.67 -17.48 17.45
C SER A 109 9.38 -16.87 18.00
N TYR A 110 8.88 -15.80 17.37
CA TYR A 110 7.62 -15.17 17.73
C TYR A 110 6.42 -16.12 17.54
N MET A 111 6.44 -16.92 16.48
CA MET A 111 5.43 -17.97 16.25
C MET A 111 5.49 -19.07 17.31
N LYS A 112 6.70 -19.52 17.72
CA LYS A 112 6.88 -20.48 18.80
C LYS A 112 6.37 -19.94 20.14
N ASP A 113 6.63 -18.68 20.45
CA ASP A 113 6.15 -18.01 21.66
C ASP A 113 4.61 -17.91 21.72
N ILE A 114 3.94 -17.75 20.56
CA ILE A 114 2.47 -17.67 20.48
C ILE A 114 1.83 -19.08 20.48
N LEU A 115 2.41 -20.03 19.76
CA LEU A 115 1.79 -21.33 19.52
C LEU A 115 2.15 -22.38 20.59
N GLY A 116 3.11 -22.07 21.49
CA GLY A 116 3.65 -23.02 22.48
C GLY A 116 4.38 -24.18 21.83
N ASP A 117 4.88 -25.13 22.66
CA ASP A 117 5.74 -26.28 22.27
C ASP A 117 5.07 -27.33 21.34
N LYS A 118 4.04 -26.95 20.59
CA LYS A 118 3.42 -27.84 19.60
C LYS A 118 4.24 -28.00 18.31
N LEU A 119 5.36 -27.31 18.19
CA LEU A 119 6.27 -27.35 17.04
C LEU A 119 7.59 -28.06 17.35
N ASP A 120 7.52 -29.16 18.13
CA ASP A 120 8.66 -30.06 18.22
C ASP A 120 8.74 -30.93 16.96
N ASN A 121 9.42 -30.45 15.94
CA ASN A 121 10.05 -31.28 14.94
C ASN A 121 11.43 -30.70 14.63
N ASP A 122 12.43 -31.37 15.15
CA ASP A 122 13.84 -31.24 14.83
C ASP A 122 14.05 -31.29 13.31
N GLN A 123 14.31 -30.16 12.70
CA GLN A 123 15.17 -30.10 11.53
C GLN A 123 15.85 -28.73 11.48
N ASP A 124 17.17 -28.77 11.34
CA ASP A 124 18.11 -27.67 11.27
C ASP A 124 17.61 -26.49 10.41
N THR A 125 17.14 -25.46 11.07
CA THR A 125 16.75 -24.18 10.42
C THR A 125 17.95 -23.24 10.21
N ASN A 126 19.18 -23.76 10.27
CA ASN A 126 20.41 -22.96 10.24
C ASN A 126 20.88 -22.51 8.86
N ASP A 127 20.24 -22.95 7.77
CA ASP A 127 20.65 -22.60 6.41
C ASP A 127 19.71 -21.60 5.66
N ILE A 128 18.79 -20.94 6.35
CA ILE A 128 18.17 -19.73 5.78
C ILE A 128 19.18 -18.61 6.00
N VAL A 129 20.22 -18.60 5.17
CA VAL A 129 21.16 -17.51 5.05
C VAL A 129 20.33 -16.24 4.93
N ALA A 130 20.44 -15.40 5.94
CA ALA A 130 19.95 -14.03 5.95
C ALA A 130 20.63 -13.27 4.80
N SER A 131 20.16 -13.46 3.57
CA SER A 131 20.54 -12.60 2.46
C SER A 131 20.09 -11.22 2.89
N GLN A 132 21.06 -10.35 3.12
CA GLN A 132 20.86 -8.97 3.54
C GLN A 132 19.73 -8.37 2.72
N TRP A 133 18.60 -8.15 3.39
CA TRP A 133 17.44 -7.51 2.81
C TRP A 133 17.75 -6.02 2.76
N GLN A 134 18.55 -5.61 1.80
CA GLN A 134 18.74 -4.19 1.57
C GLN A 134 17.43 -3.61 1.04
N PHE A 135 16.93 -2.63 1.76
CA PHE A 135 15.92 -1.71 1.28
C PHE A 135 16.46 -1.08 0.00
N ASP A 136 15.77 -1.29 -1.13
CA ASP A 136 16.13 -0.68 -2.40
C ASP A 136 15.16 0.46 -2.71
N PRO A 137 15.55 1.72 -2.45
CA PRO A 137 14.71 2.90 -2.68
C PRO A 137 14.28 3.05 -4.14
N GLU A 138 15.11 2.61 -5.10
CA GLU A 138 14.78 2.69 -6.53
C GLU A 138 13.58 1.82 -6.89
N LEU A 139 13.40 0.69 -6.23
CA LEU A 139 12.23 -0.18 -6.43
C LEU A 139 10.95 0.42 -5.83
N MET A 140 11.09 1.14 -4.71
CA MET A 140 9.97 1.85 -4.06
C MET A 140 9.50 3.05 -4.88
N SER A 141 10.40 3.74 -5.56
CA SER A 141 10.06 4.91 -6.41
C SER A 141 9.54 4.54 -7.80
N GLY A 142 9.30 3.26 -8.08
CA GLY A 142 8.88 2.79 -9.41
C GLY A 142 10.03 2.67 -10.40
N GLY A 143 11.24 2.37 -9.90
CA GLY A 143 12.45 2.19 -10.69
C GLY A 143 12.29 1.24 -11.87
N SER A 144 13.12 1.44 -12.88
CA SER A 144 13.09 0.67 -14.14
C SER A 144 13.83 -0.68 -14.05
N LYS A 145 14.57 -0.91 -12.96
CA LYS A 145 15.41 -2.11 -12.80
C LYS A 145 14.60 -3.31 -12.30
N HIS A 146 14.91 -4.48 -12.84
CA HIS A 146 14.31 -5.73 -12.40
C HIS A 146 14.92 -6.23 -11.08
N HIS A 147 14.10 -6.87 -10.25
CA HIS A 147 14.55 -7.45 -9.00
C HIS A 147 15.59 -8.55 -9.23
N GLN A 148 16.77 -8.42 -8.66
CA GLN A 148 17.91 -9.31 -8.93
C GLN A 148 17.67 -10.75 -8.46
N SER A 149 17.05 -10.94 -7.31
CA SER A 149 16.77 -12.26 -6.73
C SER A 149 15.61 -12.99 -7.42
N LEU A 150 14.84 -12.34 -8.30
CA LEU A 150 13.73 -12.96 -8.99
C LEU A 150 14.20 -13.53 -10.33
N ARG A 151 14.03 -14.84 -10.55
CA ARG A 151 14.39 -15.50 -11.81
C ARG A 151 13.66 -14.84 -12.99
N HIS A 152 14.31 -14.75 -14.13
CA HIS A 152 13.78 -14.09 -15.35
C HIS A 152 12.37 -14.59 -15.73
N VAL A 153 12.09 -15.87 -15.55
CA VAL A 153 10.81 -16.50 -15.86
C VAL A 153 9.64 -15.89 -15.07
N PHE A 154 9.86 -15.46 -13.82
CA PHE A 154 8.85 -14.81 -13.00
C PHE A 154 8.77 -13.29 -13.20
N ARG A 155 9.74 -12.69 -13.89
CA ARG A 155 9.76 -11.26 -14.20
C ARG A 155 8.94 -10.90 -15.42
N LYS A 156 8.71 -11.88 -16.27
CA LYS A 156 7.96 -11.68 -17.52
C LYS A 156 6.54 -11.16 -17.21
N HIS A 157 6.15 -10.09 -17.88
CA HIS A 157 4.85 -9.40 -17.69
C HIS A 157 4.63 -8.77 -16.30
N VAL A 158 5.65 -8.68 -15.45
CA VAL A 158 5.55 -8.12 -14.10
C VAL A 158 6.35 -6.82 -14.00
N LYS A 159 5.68 -5.72 -13.62
CA LYS A 159 6.35 -4.43 -13.40
C LYS A 159 7.35 -4.51 -12.23
N PRO A 160 8.47 -3.77 -12.25
CA PRO A 160 9.53 -3.84 -11.22
C PRO A 160 9.01 -3.73 -9.79
N LYS A 161 8.16 -2.75 -9.48
CA LYS A 161 7.54 -2.62 -8.15
C LYS A 161 6.83 -3.91 -7.72
N LYS A 162 6.03 -4.50 -8.61
CA LYS A 162 5.31 -5.74 -8.31
C LYS A 162 6.25 -6.95 -8.17
N GLN A 163 7.40 -6.96 -8.86
CA GLN A 163 8.43 -7.99 -8.66
C GLN A 163 8.98 -7.97 -7.23
N TYR A 164 9.24 -6.78 -6.70
CA TYR A 164 9.68 -6.61 -5.31
C TYR A 164 8.63 -7.12 -4.31
N GLU A 165 7.37 -6.74 -4.50
CA GLU A 165 6.25 -7.16 -3.65
C GLU A 165 6.09 -8.69 -3.67
N LEU A 166 6.15 -9.31 -4.85
CA LEU A 166 6.07 -10.78 -5.03
C LEU A 166 7.20 -11.50 -4.28
N CYS A 167 8.43 -11.01 -4.43
CA CYS A 167 9.59 -11.64 -3.80
C CYS A 167 9.48 -11.60 -2.28
N ARG A 168 9.09 -10.45 -1.71
CA ARG A 168 8.96 -10.27 -0.27
C ARG A 168 7.80 -11.07 0.32
N LEU A 169 6.60 -10.91 -0.25
CA LEU A 169 5.42 -11.62 0.25
C LEU A 169 5.55 -13.12 0.06
N GLY A 170 6.09 -13.57 -1.07
CA GLY A 170 6.31 -15.00 -1.34
C GLY A 170 7.27 -15.65 -0.34
N LYS A 171 8.39 -14.97 -0.01
CA LYS A 171 9.32 -15.47 1.00
C LYS A 171 8.70 -15.50 2.40
N LEU A 172 7.96 -14.45 2.79
CA LEU A 172 7.28 -14.42 4.08
C LEU A 172 6.24 -15.55 4.17
N ALA A 173 5.38 -15.68 3.15
CA ALA A 173 4.33 -16.69 3.12
C ALA A 173 4.92 -18.12 3.17
N SER A 174 5.99 -18.39 2.41
CA SER A 174 6.68 -19.67 2.45
C SER A 174 7.29 -19.95 3.83
N SER A 175 8.02 -19.00 4.40
CA SER A 175 8.62 -19.17 5.72
C SER A 175 7.58 -19.46 6.82
N VAL A 176 6.43 -18.80 6.80
CA VAL A 176 5.35 -19.07 7.75
C VAL A 176 4.69 -20.42 7.48
N ALA A 177 4.48 -20.78 6.21
CA ALA A 177 3.94 -22.08 5.82
C ALA A 177 4.84 -23.23 6.27
N ASP A 178 6.15 -23.12 6.04
CA ASP A 178 7.16 -24.11 6.46
C ASP A 178 7.16 -24.31 7.99
N ASN A 179 7.10 -23.21 8.76
CA ASN A 179 7.03 -23.28 10.22
C ASN A 179 5.75 -23.94 10.74
N LEU A 180 4.65 -23.88 9.97
CA LEU A 180 3.35 -24.47 10.31
C LEU A 180 3.18 -25.88 9.72
N GLY A 181 4.14 -26.39 8.96
CA GLY A 181 4.00 -27.65 8.21
C GLY A 181 2.83 -27.60 7.20
N LEU A 182 2.70 -26.48 6.50
CA LEU A 182 1.54 -26.18 5.64
C LEU A 182 1.92 -26.22 4.17
N ASP A 183 1.28 -27.09 3.40
CA ASP A 183 1.51 -27.24 1.97
C ASP A 183 0.49 -26.48 1.10
N ASN A 184 -0.69 -26.19 1.66
CA ASN A 184 -1.82 -25.65 0.90
C ASN A 184 -2.02 -24.16 1.16
N VAL A 185 -2.14 -23.38 0.08
CA VAL A 185 -2.33 -21.92 0.14
C VAL A 185 -3.44 -21.49 -0.81
N LEU A 186 -4.26 -20.55 -0.36
CA LEU A 186 -5.29 -19.91 -1.17
C LEU A 186 -4.88 -18.47 -1.45
N ASP A 187 -4.67 -18.14 -2.72
CA ASP A 187 -4.41 -16.78 -3.18
C ASP A 187 -5.74 -16.12 -3.58
N ILE A 188 -6.27 -15.27 -2.71
CA ILE A 188 -7.58 -14.63 -2.89
C ILE A 188 -7.42 -13.26 -3.54
N GLY A 189 -8.16 -13.01 -4.62
CA GLY A 189 -7.95 -11.86 -5.49
C GLY A 189 -6.66 -12.01 -6.30
N SER A 190 -6.38 -13.23 -6.75
CA SER A 190 -5.13 -13.63 -7.39
C SER A 190 -4.84 -12.89 -8.71
N GLY A 191 -5.86 -12.30 -9.35
CA GLY A 191 -5.74 -11.64 -10.63
C GLY A 191 -5.23 -12.60 -11.70
N VAL A 192 -4.13 -12.23 -12.35
CA VAL A 192 -3.48 -13.11 -13.34
C VAL A 192 -2.49 -14.12 -12.73
N GLY A 193 -2.52 -14.36 -11.42
CA GLY A 193 -1.80 -15.44 -10.73
C GLY A 193 -0.28 -15.28 -10.59
N HIS A 194 0.25 -14.06 -10.57
CA HIS A 194 1.70 -13.88 -10.45
C HIS A 194 2.28 -14.36 -9.12
N LEU A 195 1.60 -14.09 -7.99
CA LEU A 195 2.02 -14.57 -6.67
C LEU A 195 1.90 -16.09 -6.59
N SER A 196 0.79 -16.62 -7.04
CA SER A 196 0.50 -18.04 -7.03
C SER A 196 1.56 -18.86 -7.77
N ARG A 197 1.92 -18.44 -9.01
CA ARG A 197 3.02 -19.05 -9.76
C ARG A 197 4.33 -19.03 -9.00
N TYR A 198 4.64 -17.89 -8.40
CA TYR A 198 5.87 -17.75 -7.63
C TYR A 198 5.91 -18.69 -6.42
N LEU A 199 4.79 -18.83 -5.69
CA LEU A 199 4.66 -19.76 -4.57
C LEU A 199 4.77 -21.22 -5.00
N CYS A 200 4.08 -21.61 -6.08
CA CYS A 200 4.12 -22.97 -6.60
C CYS A 200 5.53 -23.36 -7.07
N TYR A 201 6.09 -22.62 -8.00
CA TYR A 201 7.31 -23.01 -8.70
C TYR A 201 8.59 -22.73 -7.90
N ASN A 202 8.59 -21.73 -7.02
CA ASN A 202 9.77 -21.39 -6.24
C ASN A 202 9.79 -22.06 -4.87
N TYR A 203 8.62 -22.24 -4.26
CA TYR A 203 8.48 -22.78 -2.90
C TYR A 203 7.72 -24.11 -2.81
N LYS A 204 7.29 -24.66 -3.94
CA LYS A 204 6.61 -25.96 -4.05
C LYS A 204 5.28 -26.04 -3.27
N LEU A 205 4.66 -24.91 -2.97
CA LEU A 205 3.36 -24.87 -2.33
C LEU A 205 2.24 -25.25 -3.31
N SER A 206 1.23 -25.95 -2.83
CA SER A 206 -0.01 -26.21 -3.56
C SER A 206 -0.90 -24.98 -3.46
N VAL A 207 -1.16 -24.28 -4.57
CA VAL A 207 -1.87 -23.01 -4.55
C VAL A 207 -3.16 -23.06 -5.36
N ALA A 208 -4.28 -22.72 -4.70
CA ALA A 208 -5.53 -22.40 -5.39
C ALA A 208 -5.67 -20.87 -5.50
N CYS A 209 -5.88 -20.43 -6.74
CA CYS A 209 -6.10 -19.04 -7.11
C CYS A 209 -7.58 -18.77 -7.20
N VAL A 210 -8.09 -17.83 -6.44
CA VAL A 210 -9.50 -17.44 -6.46
C VAL A 210 -9.63 -16.00 -6.91
N ASP A 211 -10.33 -15.75 -8.00
CA ASP A 211 -10.65 -14.40 -8.47
C ASP A 211 -12.08 -14.32 -9.00
N GLY A 212 -12.73 -13.17 -8.77
CA GLY A 212 -14.11 -12.95 -9.23
C GLY A 212 -14.23 -12.66 -10.72
N ASP A 213 -13.12 -12.30 -11.39
CA ASP A 213 -13.09 -11.96 -12.80
C ASP A 213 -12.61 -13.15 -13.66
N ASN A 214 -13.54 -13.75 -14.39
CA ASN A 214 -13.24 -14.86 -15.29
C ASN A 214 -12.21 -14.51 -16.38
N SER A 215 -12.15 -13.27 -16.83
CA SER A 215 -11.17 -12.83 -17.84
C SER A 215 -9.74 -12.90 -17.32
N LEU A 216 -9.55 -12.56 -16.04
CA LEU A 216 -8.27 -12.69 -15.35
C LEU A 216 -7.88 -14.15 -15.14
N THR A 217 -8.85 -14.99 -14.74
CA THR A 217 -8.64 -16.45 -14.57
C THR A 217 -8.20 -17.11 -15.89
N VAL A 218 -8.84 -16.77 -17.00
CA VAL A 218 -8.45 -17.27 -18.33
C VAL A 218 -7.05 -16.79 -18.72
N SER A 219 -6.75 -15.53 -18.45
CA SER A 219 -5.42 -14.95 -18.72
C SER A 219 -4.33 -15.62 -17.85
N ALA A 220 -4.65 -15.94 -16.59
CA ALA A 220 -3.76 -16.63 -15.68
C ALA A 220 -3.34 -18.02 -16.21
N ARG A 221 -4.31 -18.83 -16.64
CA ARG A 221 -4.04 -20.16 -17.25
C ARG A 221 -3.11 -20.09 -18.46
N LYS A 222 -3.30 -19.09 -19.33
CA LYS A 222 -2.41 -18.88 -20.49
C LYS A 222 -0.97 -18.57 -20.07
N LEU A 223 -0.81 -17.78 -18.99
CA LEU A 223 0.51 -17.46 -18.45
C LEU A 223 1.17 -18.67 -17.79
N ASP A 224 0.39 -19.59 -17.19
CA ASP A 224 0.91 -20.83 -16.63
C ASP A 224 1.41 -21.75 -17.75
N GLU A 225 0.63 -21.97 -18.80
CA GLU A 225 1.05 -22.73 -19.99
C GLU A 225 2.33 -22.15 -20.62
N GLU A 226 2.46 -20.82 -20.66
CA GLU A 226 3.65 -20.16 -21.19
C GLU A 226 4.88 -20.41 -20.29
N LEU A 227 4.67 -20.39 -18.96
CA LEU A 227 5.70 -20.70 -17.98
C LEU A 227 6.17 -22.15 -18.09
N GLU A 228 5.25 -23.10 -18.11
CA GLU A 228 5.53 -24.53 -18.26
C GLU A 228 6.39 -24.82 -19.49
N LYS A 229 5.97 -24.32 -20.67
CA LYS A 229 6.74 -24.41 -21.91
C LYS A 229 8.16 -23.82 -21.79
N THR A 230 8.30 -22.76 -20.99
CA THR A 230 9.60 -22.12 -20.77
C THR A 230 10.48 -22.98 -19.88
N VAL A 231 9.92 -23.51 -18.78
CA VAL A 231 10.65 -24.38 -17.84
C VAL A 231 11.05 -25.70 -18.51
N GLU A 232 10.17 -26.32 -19.28
CA GLU A 232 10.48 -27.53 -20.08
C GLU A 232 11.62 -27.29 -21.07
N LYS A 233 11.67 -26.15 -21.74
CA LYS A 233 12.77 -25.78 -22.62
C LYS A 233 14.08 -25.65 -21.83
N MET A 234 14.04 -25.02 -20.67
CA MET A 234 15.23 -24.86 -19.83
C MET A 234 15.76 -26.20 -19.30
N SER A 235 14.89 -27.13 -18.91
CA SER A 235 15.26 -28.45 -18.42
C SER A 235 15.95 -29.31 -19.50
N ARG A 236 15.59 -29.13 -20.77
CA ARG A 236 16.22 -29.84 -21.91
C ARG A 236 17.69 -29.42 -22.15
N TRP A 237 18.10 -28.24 -21.67
CA TRP A 237 19.45 -27.71 -21.87
C TRP A 237 20.36 -27.92 -20.67
N THR A 238 19.86 -28.43 -19.54
CA THR A 238 20.68 -28.79 -18.38
C THR A 238 21.24 -30.22 -18.51
N VAL A 239 22.55 -30.35 -18.43
CA VAL A 239 23.30 -31.58 -18.73
C VAL A 239 23.03 -32.73 -17.73
N ASN A 240 22.51 -32.45 -16.56
CA ASN A 240 22.09 -33.43 -15.56
C ASN A 240 20.60 -33.72 -15.67
N ARG A 241 20.28 -34.78 -16.39
CA ARG A 241 18.94 -35.39 -16.50
C ARG A 241 18.56 -36.13 -15.19
N THR A 242 18.53 -35.47 -14.05
CA THR A 242 17.62 -35.88 -12.99
C THR A 242 16.26 -35.36 -13.41
N GLU A 243 15.27 -36.25 -13.53
CA GLU A 243 13.88 -35.91 -13.78
C GLU A 243 13.46 -34.87 -12.76
N MET A 244 13.50 -33.61 -13.16
CA MET A 244 13.02 -32.52 -12.34
C MET A 244 11.51 -32.58 -12.48
N GLU A 245 10.85 -33.27 -11.55
CA GLU A 245 9.41 -33.20 -11.42
C GLU A 245 9.03 -31.73 -11.29
N LEU A 246 8.30 -31.22 -12.29
CA LEU A 246 7.75 -29.89 -12.22
C LEU A 246 6.72 -29.86 -11.07
N PRO A 247 6.81 -28.90 -10.17
CA PRO A 247 5.76 -28.73 -9.18
C PRO A 247 4.42 -28.51 -9.90
N PRO A 248 3.31 -28.93 -9.31
CA PRO A 248 2.00 -28.73 -9.91
C PRO A 248 1.75 -27.24 -10.14
N SER A 249 1.16 -26.92 -11.30
CA SER A 249 0.72 -25.56 -11.60
C SER A 249 -0.36 -25.08 -10.65
N PRO A 250 -0.48 -23.77 -10.42
CA PRO A 250 -1.59 -23.21 -9.64
C PRO A 250 -2.94 -23.59 -10.20
N VAL A 251 -3.91 -23.87 -9.36
CA VAL A 251 -5.29 -24.17 -9.78
C VAL A 251 -6.11 -22.88 -9.77
N HIS A 252 -6.70 -22.52 -10.89
CA HIS A 252 -7.49 -21.28 -11.02
C HIS A 252 -8.98 -21.52 -10.93
N VAL A 253 -9.61 -20.84 -9.97
CA VAL A 253 -11.05 -20.90 -9.67
C VAL A 253 -11.66 -19.52 -9.85
N THR A 254 -12.72 -19.43 -10.67
CA THR A 254 -13.51 -18.20 -10.78
C THR A 254 -14.60 -18.23 -9.72
N ALA A 255 -14.44 -17.44 -8.66
CA ALA A 255 -15.43 -17.32 -7.60
C ALA A 255 -15.36 -15.94 -6.94
N HIS A 256 -16.52 -15.40 -6.61
CA HIS A 256 -16.61 -14.15 -5.87
C HIS A 256 -16.61 -14.45 -4.38
N VAL A 257 -15.58 -13.97 -3.67
CA VAL A 257 -15.46 -14.12 -2.24
C VAL A 257 -16.17 -12.96 -1.54
N SER A 258 -17.22 -13.27 -0.78
CA SER A 258 -18.04 -12.29 -0.06
C SER A 258 -18.12 -12.61 1.43
N PRO A 259 -18.48 -11.62 2.29
CA PRO A 259 -18.61 -11.83 3.74
C PRO A 259 -19.64 -12.86 4.14
N ASP A 260 -20.65 -13.05 3.29
CA ASP A 260 -21.79 -13.94 3.53
C ASP A 260 -21.66 -15.29 2.84
N MET A 261 -20.47 -15.55 2.24
CA MET A 261 -20.22 -16.80 1.54
C MET A 261 -20.32 -18.00 2.48
N ASN A 262 -21.04 -19.03 2.04
CA ASN A 262 -21.12 -20.29 2.75
C ASN A 262 -19.77 -21.00 2.70
N LEU A 263 -19.11 -21.15 3.86
CA LEU A 263 -17.79 -21.77 3.94
C LEU A 263 -17.80 -23.22 3.47
N ASN A 264 -18.88 -24.00 3.72
CA ASN A 264 -18.97 -25.39 3.26
C ASN A 264 -18.98 -25.49 1.73
N THR A 265 -19.70 -24.58 1.07
CA THR A 265 -19.71 -24.52 -0.39
C THR A 265 -18.33 -24.11 -0.95
N PHE A 266 -17.68 -23.17 -0.27
CA PHE A 266 -16.32 -22.75 -0.60
C PHE A 266 -15.30 -23.90 -0.43
N TYR A 267 -15.41 -24.66 0.66
CA TYR A 267 -14.55 -25.84 0.87
C TYR A 267 -14.76 -26.94 -0.14
N ALA A 268 -16.02 -27.22 -0.50
CA ALA A 268 -16.28 -28.19 -1.56
C ALA A 268 -15.59 -27.79 -2.86
N LEU A 269 -15.72 -26.51 -3.25
CA LEU A 269 -15.04 -25.97 -4.43
C LEU A 269 -13.51 -26.10 -4.35
N LEU A 270 -12.91 -25.86 -3.18
CA LEU A 270 -11.47 -25.94 -2.98
C LEU A 270 -10.98 -27.39 -2.96
N ARG A 271 -11.67 -28.30 -2.29
CA ARG A 271 -11.34 -29.72 -2.28
C ARG A 271 -11.34 -30.32 -3.67
N ASP A 272 -12.38 -30.02 -4.44
CA ASP A 272 -12.47 -30.44 -5.82
C ASP A 272 -11.35 -29.86 -6.69
N SER A 273 -11.02 -28.58 -6.47
CA SER A 273 -10.01 -27.88 -7.27
C SER A 273 -8.58 -28.31 -6.93
N LEU A 274 -8.26 -28.54 -5.66
CA LEU A 274 -6.93 -28.95 -5.20
C LEU A 274 -6.75 -30.47 -5.15
N ASN A 275 -7.78 -31.25 -5.54
CA ASN A 275 -7.80 -32.71 -5.49
C ASN A 275 -7.42 -33.27 -4.09
N LEU A 276 -7.80 -32.56 -3.03
CA LEU A 276 -7.45 -32.88 -1.66
C LEU A 276 -8.25 -34.05 -1.15
N ARG A 277 -7.56 -35.11 -0.73
CA ARG A 277 -8.13 -36.30 -0.13
C ARG A 277 -7.94 -36.25 1.38
N GLY A 278 -9.02 -36.35 2.14
CA GLY A 278 -8.99 -36.41 3.61
C GLY A 278 -9.89 -35.40 4.32
N ASP A 279 -10.15 -35.61 5.61
CA ASP A 279 -11.06 -34.81 6.41
C ASP A 279 -10.43 -33.56 7.06
N SER A 280 -9.09 -33.50 7.16
CA SER A 280 -8.37 -32.38 7.75
C SER A 280 -7.63 -31.58 6.67
N LEU A 281 -8.24 -30.51 6.23
CA LEU A 281 -7.60 -29.53 5.33
C LEU A 281 -7.16 -28.33 6.14
N HIS A 282 -5.86 -28.21 6.40
CA HIS A 282 -5.28 -26.95 6.86
C HIS A 282 -4.74 -26.16 5.67
N TYR A 283 -4.97 -24.85 5.66
CA TYR A 283 -4.52 -23.98 4.57
C TYR A 283 -4.16 -22.59 5.07
N GLY A 284 -3.33 -21.91 4.27
CA GLY A 284 -3.01 -20.52 4.45
C GLY A 284 -3.78 -19.63 3.48
N LEU A 285 -4.18 -18.45 3.94
CA LEU A 285 -4.70 -17.39 3.09
C LEU A 285 -3.56 -16.44 2.71
N VAL A 286 -3.40 -16.16 1.43
CA VAL A 286 -2.52 -15.10 0.95
C VAL A 286 -3.28 -14.18 0.03
N GLY A 287 -2.83 -12.94 -0.08
CA GLY A 287 -3.40 -12.02 -1.04
C GLY A 287 -2.52 -10.78 -1.22
N LEU A 288 -2.13 -10.53 -2.45
CA LEU A 288 -1.37 -9.34 -2.84
C LEU A 288 -2.32 -8.34 -3.50
N HIS A 289 -2.44 -7.17 -2.92
CA HIS A 289 -3.40 -6.14 -3.31
C HIS A 289 -4.87 -6.50 -3.04
N THR A 290 -5.14 -7.14 -1.90
CA THR A 290 -6.49 -7.39 -1.38
C THR A 290 -7.13 -6.08 -0.92
N CYS A 291 -7.54 -5.26 -1.90
CA CYS A 291 -7.96 -3.90 -1.65
C CYS A 291 -9.46 -3.80 -1.33
N GLY A 292 -9.82 -2.73 -0.61
CA GLY A 292 -11.20 -2.47 -0.21
C GLY A 292 -11.73 -3.51 0.76
N ASP A 293 -13.00 -3.85 0.62
CA ASP A 293 -13.70 -4.76 1.53
C ASP A 293 -13.17 -6.20 1.48
N LEU A 294 -12.40 -6.58 0.46
CA LEU A 294 -11.79 -7.91 0.37
C LEU A 294 -10.85 -8.18 1.56
N ALA A 295 -10.11 -7.17 2.02
CA ALA A 295 -9.24 -7.32 3.18
C ALA A 295 -10.02 -7.71 4.44
N SER A 296 -11.17 -7.05 4.70
CA SER A 296 -12.02 -7.37 5.84
C SER A 296 -12.69 -8.74 5.69
N VAL A 297 -13.03 -9.15 4.46
CA VAL A 297 -13.56 -10.49 4.17
C VAL A 297 -12.55 -11.57 4.52
N LEU A 298 -11.30 -11.43 4.09
CA LEU A 298 -10.24 -12.38 4.40
C LEU A 298 -9.99 -12.53 5.90
N LEU A 299 -9.94 -11.42 6.64
CA LEU A 299 -9.79 -11.45 8.09
C LEU A 299 -10.97 -12.16 8.77
N ARG A 300 -12.19 -11.98 8.27
CA ARG A 300 -13.38 -12.71 8.79
C ARG A 300 -13.35 -14.19 8.46
N MET A 301 -12.93 -14.56 7.25
CA MET A 301 -12.73 -15.96 6.87
C MET A 301 -11.74 -16.62 7.82
N PHE A 302 -10.55 -16.01 7.96
CA PHE A 302 -9.50 -16.48 8.86
C PHE A 302 -10.00 -16.67 10.30
N SER A 303 -10.76 -15.71 10.84
CA SER A 303 -11.22 -15.76 12.22
C SER A 303 -12.35 -16.79 12.47
N ARG A 304 -13.07 -17.19 11.43
CA ARG A 304 -14.23 -18.10 11.55
C ARG A 304 -13.91 -19.55 11.20
N ASP A 305 -12.82 -19.77 10.51
CA ASP A 305 -12.45 -21.06 9.95
C ASP A 305 -11.24 -21.66 10.67
N PRO A 306 -11.46 -22.71 11.49
CA PRO A 306 -10.36 -23.38 12.18
C PRO A 306 -9.34 -24.05 11.24
N ALA A 307 -9.72 -24.33 9.98
CA ALA A 307 -8.81 -24.90 9.00
C ALA A 307 -7.86 -23.84 8.40
N SER A 308 -8.20 -22.56 8.50
CA SER A 308 -7.35 -21.46 8.08
C SER A 308 -6.36 -21.11 9.18
N VAL A 309 -5.12 -21.57 9.06
CA VAL A 309 -4.09 -21.44 10.11
C VAL A 309 -3.08 -20.33 9.85
N MET A 310 -3.10 -19.73 8.66
CA MET A 310 -2.21 -18.64 8.25
C MET A 310 -2.97 -17.59 7.44
N ILE A 311 -2.66 -16.32 7.65
CA ILE A 311 -3.09 -15.23 6.77
C ILE A 311 -1.94 -14.25 6.50
N ASN A 312 -1.64 -14.01 5.21
CA ASN A 312 -0.72 -12.99 4.74
C ASN A 312 -1.41 -12.12 3.69
N SER A 313 -2.01 -11.02 4.12
CA SER A 313 -2.79 -10.12 3.28
C SER A 313 -2.12 -8.75 3.20
N LEU A 314 -1.85 -8.28 1.99
CA LEU A 314 -1.26 -6.98 1.71
C LEU A 314 -2.24 -6.08 0.95
N GLY A 315 -2.92 -5.20 1.67
CA GLY A 315 -3.79 -4.17 1.11
C GLY A 315 -3.01 -2.92 0.72
N CYS A 316 -3.50 -2.17 -0.27
CA CYS A 316 -2.86 -0.93 -0.71
C CYS A 316 -3.85 0.23 -0.94
N CYS A 317 -5.15 0.00 -0.90
CA CYS A 317 -6.19 0.99 -1.20
C CYS A 317 -7.19 1.07 -0.04
N TYR A 318 -6.77 1.65 1.09
CA TYR A 318 -7.62 1.76 2.29
C TYR A 318 -8.88 2.58 2.04
N MET A 319 -8.82 3.58 1.15
CA MET A 319 -9.98 4.39 0.78
C MET A 319 -11.11 3.61 0.08
N LYS A 320 -10.86 2.38 -0.33
CA LYS A 320 -11.88 1.50 -0.93
C LYS A 320 -12.57 0.59 0.09
N ILE A 321 -12.21 0.69 1.37
CA ILE A 321 -12.93 -0.01 2.45
C ILE A 321 -14.20 0.78 2.73
N ILE A 322 -15.36 0.22 2.38
CA ILE A 322 -16.66 0.89 2.47
C ILE A 322 -17.57 0.18 3.48
N GLN A 323 -17.57 -1.15 3.46
CA GLN A 323 -18.47 -1.99 4.26
C GLN A 323 -17.68 -2.85 5.25
N HIS A 324 -18.37 -3.33 6.27
CA HIS A 324 -17.80 -4.27 7.27
C HIS A 324 -16.58 -3.74 8.06
N TRP A 325 -16.40 -2.44 8.09
CA TRP A 325 -15.35 -1.74 8.82
C TRP A 325 -15.96 -0.67 9.74
N PRO A 326 -15.42 -0.41 10.93
CA PRO A 326 -14.36 -1.16 11.60
C PRO A 326 -14.83 -2.55 12.08
N MET A 327 -13.90 -3.53 12.09
CA MET A 327 -14.21 -4.91 12.55
C MET A 327 -14.21 -5.03 14.07
N SER A 328 -13.39 -4.24 14.75
CA SER A 328 -13.32 -4.21 16.20
C SER A 328 -14.55 -3.52 16.79
N ARG A 329 -15.24 -4.20 17.75
CA ARG A 329 -16.35 -3.62 18.50
C ARG A 329 -15.90 -2.35 19.22
N HIS A 330 -14.73 -2.39 19.88
CA HIS A 330 -14.17 -1.24 20.59
C HIS A 330 -14.03 -0.02 19.69
N VAL A 331 -13.47 -0.18 18.50
CA VAL A 331 -13.33 0.92 17.54
C VAL A 331 -14.70 1.42 17.07
N LYS A 332 -15.62 0.49 16.75
CA LYS A 332 -16.97 0.84 16.27
C LYS A 332 -17.79 1.63 17.31
N GLU A 333 -17.60 1.35 18.59
CA GLU A 333 -18.29 2.02 19.71
C GLU A 333 -17.59 3.33 20.10
N THR A 334 -16.35 3.57 19.65
CA THR A 334 -15.63 4.81 19.95
C THR A 334 -16.13 5.95 19.04
N PRO A 335 -16.50 7.11 19.59
CA PRO A 335 -16.87 8.27 18.79
C PRO A 335 -15.73 8.66 17.81
N TRP A 336 -16.11 9.19 16.65
CA TRP A 336 -15.16 9.72 15.63
C TRP A 336 -14.28 8.66 14.95
N HIS A 337 -14.64 7.39 15.02
CA HIS A 337 -13.92 6.30 14.36
C HIS A 337 -14.05 6.32 12.83
N ALA A 338 -15.09 6.98 12.30
CA ALA A 338 -15.35 7.00 10.87
C ALA A 338 -14.38 7.96 10.15
N LEU A 339 -13.56 7.38 9.29
CA LEU A 339 -12.67 8.10 8.38
C LEU A 339 -13.34 8.18 6.99
N ASN A 340 -13.19 9.30 6.32
CA ASN A 340 -13.70 9.47 4.96
C ASN A 340 -12.67 9.05 3.91
N TYR A 341 -13.06 9.09 2.63
CA TYR A 341 -12.19 8.77 1.50
C TYR A 341 -10.88 9.56 1.52
N THR A 342 -10.95 10.87 1.78
CA THR A 342 -9.78 11.77 1.72
C THR A 342 -8.76 11.46 2.81
N SER A 343 -9.22 11.11 4.03
CA SER A 343 -8.33 10.73 5.12
C SER A 343 -7.74 9.33 4.92
N THR A 344 -8.53 8.35 4.50
CA THR A 344 -8.02 6.98 4.27
C THR A 344 -7.10 6.89 3.06
N GLU A 345 -7.27 7.76 2.06
CA GLU A 345 -6.37 7.87 0.92
C GLU A 345 -4.96 8.30 1.36
N LEU A 346 -4.83 9.15 2.38
CA LEU A 346 -3.51 9.53 2.92
C LEU A 346 -2.68 8.32 3.39
N ALA A 347 -3.31 7.34 4.01
CA ALA A 347 -2.62 6.13 4.49
C ALA A 347 -2.04 5.26 3.36
N CYS A 348 -2.47 5.48 2.12
CA CYS A 348 -1.96 4.76 0.94
C CYS A 348 -0.63 5.31 0.41
N HIS A 349 -0.15 6.44 0.95
CA HIS A 349 1.07 7.08 0.50
C HIS A 349 2.30 6.63 1.31
N ALA A 350 3.42 6.44 0.60
CA ALA A 350 4.72 6.19 1.21
C ALA A 350 5.37 7.53 1.59
N ILE A 351 5.25 7.91 2.86
CA ILE A 351 5.81 9.17 3.37
C ILE A 351 7.33 9.23 3.18
N GLU A 352 8.01 8.09 3.27
CA GLU A 352 9.47 7.97 3.13
C GLU A 352 9.94 8.45 1.75
N VAL A 353 9.23 8.05 0.70
CA VAL A 353 9.52 8.50 -0.68
C VAL A 353 9.34 10.00 -0.83
N TYR A 354 8.37 10.56 -0.12
CA TYR A 354 8.11 12.00 -0.13
C TYR A 354 9.20 12.78 0.60
N VAL A 355 9.64 12.28 1.75
CA VAL A 355 10.77 12.80 2.52
C VAL A 355 12.05 12.81 1.69
N GLU A 356 12.33 11.73 0.98
CA GLU A 356 13.50 11.61 0.11
C GLU A 356 13.49 12.66 -1.02
N ARG A 357 12.34 12.86 -1.66
CA ARG A 357 12.18 13.92 -2.68
C ARG A 357 12.40 15.32 -2.12
N LEU A 358 11.95 15.59 -0.92
CA LEU A 358 12.15 16.89 -0.27
C LEU A 358 13.61 17.15 0.09
N ARG A 359 14.39 16.09 0.41
CA ARG A 359 15.83 16.20 0.69
C ARG A 359 16.66 16.56 -0.55
N LEU A 360 16.18 16.21 -1.73
CA LEU A 360 16.86 16.48 -3.00
C LEU A 360 16.18 17.67 -3.71
N ARG A 361 16.88 18.80 -3.80
CA ARG A 361 16.32 20.04 -4.36
C ARG A 361 15.66 19.85 -5.73
N GLU A 362 16.31 19.11 -6.63
CA GLU A 362 15.78 18.82 -7.98
C GLU A 362 14.52 17.95 -7.93
N GLU A 363 14.46 17.03 -7.00
CA GLU A 363 13.28 16.16 -6.80
C GLU A 363 12.13 16.93 -6.12
N GLY A 364 12.46 17.89 -5.22
CA GLY A 364 11.49 18.79 -4.59
C GLY A 364 10.69 19.60 -5.61
N GLU A 365 11.33 20.03 -6.71
CA GLU A 365 10.64 20.76 -7.79
C GLU A 365 9.58 19.93 -8.52
N LYS A 366 9.73 18.60 -8.53
CA LYS A 366 8.70 17.71 -9.10
C LYS A 366 7.37 17.77 -8.34
N LEU A 367 7.40 18.24 -7.09
CA LEU A 367 6.20 18.41 -6.27
C LEU A 367 5.34 19.61 -6.69
N LYS A 368 5.86 20.50 -7.56
CA LYS A 368 5.08 21.59 -8.18
C LYS A 368 3.79 21.09 -8.86
N VAL A 369 3.77 19.83 -9.27
CA VAL A 369 2.57 19.22 -9.86
C VAL A 369 1.36 19.25 -8.93
N HIS A 370 1.55 19.25 -7.62
CA HIS A 370 0.44 19.40 -6.67
C HIS A 370 -0.23 20.79 -6.81
N CYS A 371 0.58 21.83 -7.00
CA CYS A 371 0.06 23.17 -7.28
C CYS A 371 -0.62 23.23 -8.65
N TYR A 372 -0.02 22.67 -9.68
CA TYR A 372 -0.65 22.60 -11.01
C TYR A 372 -2.03 21.98 -10.96
N ARG A 373 -2.18 20.91 -10.19
CA ARG A 373 -3.48 20.23 -10.03
C ARG A 373 -4.48 21.09 -9.27
N ALA A 374 -4.06 21.81 -8.22
CA ALA A 374 -4.93 22.67 -7.42
C ALA A 374 -5.37 23.93 -8.21
N VAL A 375 -4.47 24.55 -8.98
CA VAL A 375 -4.83 25.68 -9.87
C VAL A 375 -5.78 25.22 -10.98
N LEU A 376 -5.49 24.08 -11.62
CA LEU A 376 -6.38 23.53 -12.64
C LEU A 376 -7.77 23.19 -12.07
N GLU A 377 -7.85 22.62 -10.88
CA GLU A 377 -9.12 22.34 -10.20
C GLU A 377 -9.95 23.61 -10.02
N LYS A 378 -9.31 24.72 -9.59
CA LYS A 378 -9.99 26.00 -9.45
C LYS A 378 -10.53 26.49 -10.79
N ILE A 379 -9.74 26.45 -11.85
CA ILE A 379 -10.17 26.88 -13.19
C ILE A 379 -11.32 25.99 -13.70
N LEU A 380 -11.28 24.69 -13.45
CA LEU A 380 -12.35 23.76 -13.84
C LEU A 380 -13.66 24.08 -13.12
N ILE A 381 -13.61 24.31 -11.80
CA ILE A 381 -14.80 24.67 -10.99
C ILE A 381 -15.38 26.01 -11.44
N GLN A 382 -14.54 27.01 -11.75
CA GLN A 382 -14.99 28.31 -12.27
C GLN A 382 -15.72 28.18 -13.61
N ARG A 383 -15.34 27.20 -14.43
CA ARG A 383 -16.02 26.94 -15.70
C ARG A 383 -17.36 26.22 -15.53
N ASP A 384 -17.37 25.16 -14.73
CA ASP A 384 -18.58 24.43 -14.38
C ASP A 384 -18.29 23.56 -13.16
N VAL A 385 -19.08 23.70 -12.12
CA VAL A 385 -18.96 22.95 -10.86
C VAL A 385 -19.02 21.42 -11.05
N LYS A 386 -19.62 20.94 -12.14
CA LYS A 386 -19.64 19.50 -12.47
C LYS A 386 -18.25 18.90 -12.69
N PHE A 387 -17.25 19.73 -13.00
CA PHE A 387 -15.86 19.29 -13.18
C PHE A 387 -15.08 19.18 -11.87
N ARG A 388 -15.69 19.53 -10.73
CA ARG A 388 -15.03 19.38 -9.42
C ARG A 388 -14.60 17.92 -9.20
N HIS A 389 -13.34 17.73 -8.82
CA HIS A 389 -12.70 16.42 -8.55
C HIS A 389 -12.79 15.42 -9.71
N THR A 390 -12.90 15.92 -10.93
CA THR A 390 -12.92 15.05 -12.11
C THR A 390 -11.60 14.32 -12.30
N ILE A 391 -11.68 13.06 -12.73
CA ILE A 391 -10.49 12.25 -13.02
C ILE A 391 -9.78 12.81 -14.26
N LEU A 392 -8.58 13.33 -14.04
CA LEU A 392 -7.71 13.84 -15.10
C LEU A 392 -6.82 12.73 -15.65
N LYS A 393 -6.41 12.88 -16.92
CA LYS A 393 -5.42 11.99 -17.51
C LYS A 393 -4.07 12.15 -16.80
N THR A 394 -3.44 11.05 -16.45
CA THR A 394 -2.07 11.06 -15.90
C THR A 394 -1.08 11.59 -16.92
N VAL A 395 -0.32 12.61 -16.56
CA VAL A 395 0.70 13.25 -17.42
C VAL A 395 2.09 12.83 -16.93
N PRO A 396 2.78 11.95 -17.68
CA PRO A 396 4.16 11.56 -17.34
C PRO A 396 5.10 12.76 -17.40
N LYS A 397 6.10 12.80 -16.50
CA LYS A 397 7.11 13.87 -16.44
C LYS A 397 6.51 15.29 -16.40
N SER A 398 5.38 15.44 -15.71
CA SER A 398 4.63 16.71 -15.61
C SER A 398 5.46 17.87 -15.05
N HIS A 399 6.47 17.60 -14.23
CA HIS A 399 7.39 18.60 -13.67
C HIS A 399 8.29 19.31 -14.73
N LEU A 400 8.42 18.72 -15.91
CA LEU A 400 9.17 19.30 -17.03
C LEU A 400 8.30 20.18 -17.95
N LEU A 401 7.01 20.27 -17.67
CA LEU A 401 6.06 20.99 -18.49
C LEU A 401 5.77 22.37 -17.90
N THR A 402 5.44 23.30 -18.78
CA THR A 402 4.76 24.54 -18.37
C THR A 402 3.36 24.21 -17.87
N PHE A 403 2.77 25.11 -17.09
CA PHE A 403 1.38 24.90 -16.62
C PHE A 403 0.39 24.77 -17.79
N PRO A 404 0.41 25.62 -18.85
CA PRO A 404 -0.46 25.44 -20.00
C PRO A 404 -0.31 24.09 -20.69
N ASP A 405 0.93 23.60 -20.88
CA ASP A 405 1.17 22.30 -21.50
C ASP A 405 0.67 21.14 -20.63
N TYR A 406 0.83 21.27 -19.32
CA TYR A 406 0.26 20.29 -18.37
C TYR A 406 -1.26 20.26 -18.48
N VAL A 407 -1.94 21.40 -18.46
CA VAL A 407 -3.40 21.49 -18.55
C VAL A 407 -3.91 20.84 -19.83
N ARG A 408 -3.36 21.22 -20.99
CA ARG A 408 -3.78 20.65 -22.28
C ARG A 408 -3.68 19.14 -22.31
N ARG A 409 -2.63 18.54 -21.72
CA ARG A 409 -2.44 17.09 -21.67
C ARG A 409 -3.34 16.43 -20.63
N ALA A 410 -3.53 17.04 -19.47
CA ALA A 410 -4.32 16.49 -18.37
C ALA A 410 -5.83 16.45 -18.71
N THR A 411 -6.33 17.45 -19.45
CA THR A 411 -7.75 17.63 -19.75
C THR A 411 -8.19 17.06 -21.10
N VAL A 412 -7.31 16.41 -21.85
CA VAL A 412 -7.60 15.95 -23.22
C VAL A 412 -8.87 15.11 -23.32
N ASN A 413 -9.14 14.26 -22.33
CA ASN A 413 -10.35 13.42 -22.31
C ASN A 413 -11.60 14.25 -21.96
N LEU A 414 -11.48 15.25 -21.09
CA LEU A 414 -12.59 16.12 -20.73
C LEU A 414 -13.03 16.99 -21.92
N VAL A 415 -12.08 17.48 -22.69
CA VAL A 415 -12.37 18.24 -23.92
C VAL A 415 -13.02 17.35 -24.96
N LYS A 416 -12.52 16.09 -25.11
CA LYS A 416 -13.01 15.17 -26.13
C LYS A 416 -14.38 14.56 -25.79
N ASP A 417 -14.55 14.14 -24.53
CA ASP A 417 -15.60 13.20 -24.14
C ASP A 417 -16.65 13.84 -23.19
N ALA A 418 -16.30 14.91 -22.48
CA ALA A 418 -17.13 15.52 -21.44
C ALA A 418 -17.59 16.96 -21.74
N GLY A 419 -17.36 17.46 -22.95
CA GLY A 419 -17.81 18.78 -23.39
C GLY A 419 -17.11 19.97 -22.73
N LEU A 420 -15.89 19.78 -22.18
CA LEU A 420 -15.08 20.88 -21.70
C LEU A 420 -14.56 21.70 -22.89
N ASN A 421 -14.82 22.99 -22.91
CA ASN A 421 -14.24 23.87 -23.93
C ASN A 421 -12.71 23.94 -23.79
N PRO A 422 -11.96 23.97 -24.90
CA PRO A 422 -10.51 24.16 -24.86
C PRO A 422 -10.13 25.45 -24.12
N PHE A 423 -8.95 25.45 -23.49
CA PHE A 423 -8.43 26.60 -22.76
C PHE A 423 -7.72 27.57 -23.72
N SER A 424 -8.03 28.87 -23.58
CA SER A 424 -7.28 29.96 -24.22
C SER A 424 -5.95 30.20 -23.49
N GLU A 425 -5.06 30.95 -24.09
CA GLU A 425 -3.83 31.38 -23.40
C GLU A 425 -4.14 32.29 -22.20
N ASP A 426 -5.16 33.15 -22.30
CA ASP A 426 -5.59 34.04 -21.22
C ASP A 426 -6.16 33.25 -20.02
N ASP A 427 -6.83 32.12 -20.25
CA ASP A 427 -7.30 31.24 -19.17
C ASP A 427 -6.13 30.69 -18.33
N LEU A 428 -4.97 30.49 -18.94
CA LEU A 428 -3.85 29.76 -18.36
C LEU A 428 -2.65 30.64 -17.96
N ASN A 429 -2.60 31.90 -18.42
CA ASN A 429 -1.48 32.81 -18.20
C ASN A 429 -1.89 34.17 -17.61
N ASN A 430 -3.10 34.32 -17.06
CA ASN A 430 -3.51 35.58 -16.43
C ASN A 430 -2.77 35.80 -15.09
N SER A 431 -2.91 37.00 -14.53
CA SER A 431 -2.24 37.43 -13.30
C SER A 431 -2.62 36.56 -12.09
N GLU A 432 -3.88 36.17 -11.98
CA GLU A 432 -4.38 35.33 -10.88
C GLU A 432 -3.74 33.94 -10.91
N VAL A 433 -3.72 33.28 -12.06
CA VAL A 433 -3.07 31.98 -12.27
C VAL A 433 -1.58 32.05 -11.93
N ASN A 434 -0.89 33.10 -12.39
CA ASN A 434 0.55 33.26 -12.13
C ASN A 434 0.83 33.52 -10.65
N GLU A 435 0.00 34.27 -9.94
CA GLU A 435 0.11 34.46 -8.49
C GLU A 435 -0.08 33.14 -7.74
N GLU A 436 -1.07 32.32 -8.11
CA GLU A 436 -1.32 31.03 -7.50
C GLU A 436 -0.19 30.03 -7.77
N LEU A 437 0.31 29.99 -9.00
CA LEU A 437 1.49 29.17 -9.35
C LEU A 437 2.73 29.58 -8.54
N GLY A 438 2.89 30.87 -8.25
CA GLY A 438 3.93 31.39 -7.36
C GLY A 438 3.83 30.88 -5.91
N GLN A 439 2.66 30.43 -5.49
CA GLN A 439 2.43 29.86 -4.15
C GLN A 439 2.66 28.35 -4.04
N TRP A 440 3.26 27.72 -5.05
CA TRP A 440 3.41 26.27 -5.14
C TRP A 440 4.00 25.64 -3.85
N TRP A 441 4.92 26.35 -3.20
CA TRP A 441 5.56 25.84 -1.98
C TRP A 441 4.57 25.74 -0.81
N LYS A 442 3.63 26.67 -0.67
CA LYS A 442 2.56 26.57 0.33
C LYS A 442 1.68 25.35 0.11
N VAL A 443 1.38 24.99 -1.15
CA VAL A 443 0.63 23.79 -1.50
C VAL A 443 1.38 22.53 -1.08
N VAL A 444 2.70 22.49 -1.35
CA VAL A 444 3.57 21.38 -0.96
C VAL A 444 3.64 21.23 0.55
N ILE A 445 3.82 22.32 1.28
CA ILE A 445 3.82 22.32 2.76
C ILE A 445 2.50 21.78 3.29
N PHE A 446 1.38 22.32 2.81
CA PHE A 446 0.05 21.90 3.27
C PHE A 446 -0.20 20.41 3.02
N TYR A 447 0.15 19.92 1.84
CA TYR A 447 0.08 18.50 1.53
C TYR A 447 0.98 17.66 2.46
N SER A 448 2.18 18.13 2.75
CA SER A 448 3.13 17.47 3.65
C SER A 448 2.61 17.36 5.09
N LEU A 449 2.00 18.41 5.60
CA LEU A 449 1.35 18.39 6.93
C LEU A 449 0.25 17.32 7.01
N ARG A 450 -0.54 17.18 5.96
CA ARG A 450 -1.56 16.12 5.86
C ARG A 450 -0.93 14.74 5.78
N LEU A 451 0.08 14.59 4.92
CA LEU A 451 0.78 13.33 4.70
C LEU A 451 1.44 12.78 5.97
N ALA A 452 1.83 13.65 6.89
CA ALA A 452 2.40 13.25 8.19
C ALA A 452 1.47 12.32 8.99
N PHE A 453 0.15 12.37 8.78
CA PHE A 453 -0.82 11.49 9.44
C PHE A 453 -0.93 10.10 8.81
N ALA A 454 -0.35 9.86 7.63
CA ALA A 454 -0.44 8.58 6.95
C ALA A 454 -0.08 7.35 7.83
N PRO A 455 1.02 7.38 8.64
CA PRO A 455 1.36 6.26 9.51
C PRO A 455 0.43 6.08 10.71
N VAL A 456 -0.30 7.13 11.13
CA VAL A 456 -1.29 7.07 12.22
C VAL A 456 -2.61 6.50 11.71
N ILE A 457 -3.03 6.94 10.53
CA ILE A 457 -4.27 6.45 9.89
C ILE A 457 -4.14 4.99 9.47
N GLY A 458 -2.97 4.59 8.99
CA GLY A 458 -2.67 3.22 8.56
C GLY A 458 -2.52 2.21 9.70
N LYS A 459 -2.45 2.67 10.95
CA LYS A 459 -2.35 1.82 12.16
C LYS A 459 -3.71 1.26 12.55
#